data_9d64f34156cfaedf29370d458914dfb3
#
_entry.id   9d64f34156cfaedf29370d458914dfb3
#
_cell.length_a   1.000
_cell.length_b   1.000
_cell.length_c   1.000
_cell.angle_alpha   90.00
_cell.angle_beta   90.00
_cell.angle_gamma   90.00
#
_symmetry.space_group_name_H-M   'P 1'
#
loop_
_entity.id
_entity.type
_entity.pdbx_description
1 polymer ?
#
loop_
_entity_poly.entity_id
_entity_poly.type
_entity_poly.pdbx_seq_one_letter_code
_entity_poly.pdbx_strand_id
1 'polypeptide(L)'
;TDKDLVLLTELPELKDIVLSGRDITDKGMEHVAQVPKLRRLNLTNTSVTADGLARLQSADGLVSLTLFGSAVSDDRIRYLNKLPNLQYLQLVRTAATSAGLKHLADLTELRGLDIFVAASIGGDGIQHLANLENLARLQLSNTSVSDDGLVHLRGLTRLRALFLSGTDVSDSGLEHVAALSKLTH
;
A
#
# COMPACT_ATOMS: atom_id res chain seq x y z
N THR A 1 6.73 -21.33 9.82
CA THR A 1 5.29 -21.68 9.71
C THR A 1 4.46 -20.86 10.70
N ASP A 2 3.14 -20.85 10.55
CA ASP A 2 2.22 -20.13 11.46
C ASP A 2 2.45 -20.46 12.94
N LYS A 3 2.75 -21.72 13.25
CA LYS A 3 2.97 -22.20 14.63
C LYS A 3 4.17 -21.53 15.30
N ASP A 4 5.18 -21.19 14.53
CA ASP A 4 6.40 -20.60 15.06
C ASP A 4 6.22 -19.11 15.36
N LEU A 5 5.21 -18.45 14.74
CA LEU A 5 4.95 -17.03 14.90
C LEU A 5 4.47 -16.65 16.30
N VAL A 6 3.95 -17.60 17.10
CA VAL A 6 3.61 -17.35 18.50
C VAL A 6 4.81 -16.82 19.30
N LEU A 7 6.02 -17.29 18.98
CA LEU A 7 7.25 -16.85 19.67
C LEU A 7 7.56 -15.36 19.48
N LEU A 8 7.03 -14.73 18.42
CA LEU A 8 7.22 -13.31 18.18
C LEU A 8 6.54 -12.43 19.24
N THR A 9 5.48 -12.94 19.87
CA THR A 9 4.74 -12.20 20.90
C THR A 9 5.54 -12.04 22.20
N GLU A 10 6.57 -12.88 22.40
CA GLU A 10 7.46 -12.85 23.55
C GLU A 10 8.61 -11.84 23.37
N LEU A 11 8.70 -11.19 22.21
CA LEU A 11 9.78 -10.24 21.89
C LEU A 11 9.28 -8.78 22.06
N PRO A 12 9.47 -8.16 23.24
CA PRO A 12 8.82 -6.90 23.59
C PRO A 12 9.34 -5.70 22.78
N GLU A 13 10.52 -5.81 22.17
CA GLU A 13 11.13 -4.74 21.38
C GLU A 13 11.04 -4.97 19.85
N LEU A 14 10.38 -6.06 19.41
CA LEU A 14 10.27 -6.39 17.99
C LEU A 14 9.37 -5.38 17.27
N LYS A 15 9.92 -4.73 16.24
CA LYS A 15 9.23 -3.69 15.46
C LYS A 15 9.03 -4.08 14.00
N ASP A 16 9.91 -4.92 13.47
CA ASP A 16 9.99 -5.21 12.05
C ASP A 16 9.88 -6.71 11.82
N ILE A 17 8.90 -7.11 11.03
CA ILE A 17 8.66 -8.49 10.69
C ILE A 17 8.63 -8.63 9.17
N VAL A 18 9.43 -9.56 8.65
CA VAL A 18 9.40 -9.98 7.24
C VAL A 18 9.02 -11.44 7.19
N LEU A 19 7.88 -11.73 6.58
CA LEU A 19 7.37 -13.09 6.39
C LEU A 19 7.26 -13.39 4.91
N SER A 20 7.69 -14.57 4.52
CA SER A 20 7.60 -15.04 3.14
C SER A 20 7.23 -16.51 3.06
N GLY A 21 6.57 -16.88 1.96
CA GLY A 21 6.19 -18.26 1.69
C GLY A 21 4.74 -18.59 2.04
N ARG A 22 4.24 -19.61 1.33
CA ARG A 22 2.82 -19.98 1.37
C ARG A 22 2.39 -20.67 2.66
N ASP A 23 3.33 -21.04 3.52
CA ASP A 23 3.06 -21.64 4.84
C ASP A 23 2.67 -20.59 5.89
N ILE A 24 2.75 -19.32 5.53
CA ILE A 24 2.24 -18.20 6.34
C ILE A 24 0.82 -17.92 5.87
N THR A 25 -0.14 -18.12 6.78
CA THR A 25 -1.57 -17.99 6.51
C THR A 25 -2.24 -17.03 7.51
N ASP A 26 -3.56 -16.94 7.45
CA ASP A 26 -4.35 -16.10 8.35
C ASP A 26 -4.19 -16.48 9.84
N LYS A 27 -3.87 -17.74 10.12
CA LYS A 27 -3.60 -18.17 11.50
C LYS A 27 -2.35 -17.52 12.07
N GLY A 28 -1.32 -17.38 11.26
CA GLY A 28 -0.11 -16.67 11.65
C GLY A 28 -0.35 -15.20 11.96
N MET A 29 -1.31 -14.56 11.29
CA MET A 29 -1.64 -13.15 11.51
C MET A 29 -2.26 -12.90 12.90
N GLU A 30 -2.87 -13.88 13.54
CA GLU A 30 -3.33 -13.76 14.92
C GLU A 30 -2.17 -13.47 15.89
N HIS A 31 -1.03 -14.12 15.68
CA HIS A 31 0.16 -13.89 16.48
C HIS A 31 0.89 -12.61 16.11
N VAL A 32 1.01 -12.34 14.81
CA VAL A 32 1.66 -11.10 14.31
C VAL A 32 0.96 -9.86 14.83
N ALA A 33 -0.37 -9.85 14.86
CA ALA A 33 -1.17 -8.73 15.36
C ALA A 33 -1.01 -8.47 16.87
N GLN A 34 -0.52 -9.45 17.62
CA GLN A 34 -0.29 -9.36 19.07
C GLN A 34 1.14 -8.90 19.42
N VAL A 35 2.04 -8.72 18.44
CA VAL A 35 3.40 -8.24 18.71
C VAL A 35 3.34 -6.81 19.24
N PRO A 36 3.81 -6.53 20.48
CA PRO A 36 3.44 -5.32 21.22
C PRO A 36 3.91 -4.02 20.58
N LYS A 37 5.07 -4.05 19.88
CA LYS A 37 5.67 -2.86 19.27
C LYS A 37 5.80 -2.97 17.75
N LEU A 38 4.97 -3.79 17.11
CA LEU A 38 5.02 -3.95 15.66
C LEU A 38 4.81 -2.61 14.94
N ARG A 39 5.73 -2.27 14.05
CA ARG A 39 5.73 -1.05 13.24
C ARG A 39 5.74 -1.32 11.75
N ARG A 40 6.49 -2.32 11.32
CA ARG A 40 6.66 -2.65 9.91
C ARG A 40 6.41 -4.13 9.68
N LEU A 41 5.55 -4.42 8.72
CA LEU A 41 5.22 -5.80 8.32
C LEU A 41 5.40 -5.96 6.82
N ASN A 42 6.17 -6.94 6.42
CA ASN A 42 6.30 -7.35 5.02
C ASN A 42 5.73 -8.76 4.85
N LEU A 43 4.79 -8.91 3.93
CA LEU A 43 4.16 -10.17 3.54
C LEU A 43 4.47 -10.45 2.07
N THR A 44 5.46 -11.30 1.81
CA THR A 44 5.90 -11.62 0.46
C THR A 44 5.49 -13.02 0.05
N ASN A 45 4.64 -13.15 -0.98
CA ASN A 45 4.16 -14.43 -1.50
C ASN A 45 3.58 -15.36 -0.42
N THR A 46 2.89 -14.80 0.57
CA THR A 46 2.21 -15.53 1.63
C THR A 46 0.81 -15.97 1.22
N SER A 47 0.23 -16.94 1.94
CA SER A 47 -1.17 -17.36 1.80
C SER A 47 -2.12 -16.56 2.71
N VAL A 48 -1.70 -15.42 3.24
CA VAL A 48 -2.54 -14.52 4.03
C VAL A 48 -3.66 -13.99 3.13
N THR A 49 -4.91 -14.11 3.57
CA THR A 49 -6.09 -13.63 2.85
C THR A 49 -6.59 -12.29 3.41
N ALA A 50 -7.75 -11.86 2.98
CA ALA A 50 -8.46 -10.71 3.52
C ALA A 50 -8.73 -10.84 5.03
N ASP A 51 -9.06 -12.05 5.49
CA ASP A 51 -9.34 -12.31 6.91
C ASP A 51 -8.08 -12.16 7.78
N GLY A 52 -6.93 -12.60 7.28
CA GLY A 52 -5.65 -12.41 7.95
C GLY A 52 -5.26 -10.93 8.05
N LEU A 53 -5.47 -10.15 6.97
CA LEU A 53 -5.24 -8.70 7.01
C LEU A 53 -6.20 -7.98 7.96
N ALA A 54 -7.46 -8.44 8.06
CA ALA A 54 -8.44 -7.88 9.00
C ALA A 54 -7.98 -8.01 10.46
N ARG A 55 -7.19 -9.04 10.80
CA ARG A 55 -6.65 -9.22 12.16
C ARG A 55 -5.63 -8.16 12.56
N LEU A 56 -4.94 -7.57 11.57
CA LEU A 56 -3.97 -6.50 11.81
C LEU A 56 -4.61 -5.21 12.35
N GLN A 57 -5.93 -5.09 12.36
CA GLN A 57 -6.62 -3.92 12.93
C GLN A 57 -6.31 -3.71 14.42
N SER A 58 -5.90 -4.76 15.15
CA SER A 58 -5.45 -4.66 16.55
C SER A 58 -3.97 -4.28 16.69
N ALA A 59 -3.22 -4.20 15.60
CA ALA A 59 -1.82 -3.76 15.60
C ALA A 59 -1.74 -2.23 15.48
N ASP A 60 -2.16 -1.51 16.52
CA ASP A 60 -2.27 -0.04 16.53
C ASP A 60 -0.96 0.68 16.20
N GLY A 61 0.16 0.03 16.45
CA GLY A 61 1.50 0.55 16.14
C GLY A 61 1.91 0.44 14.68
N LEU A 62 1.18 -0.31 13.84
CA LEU A 62 1.58 -0.60 12.46
C LEU A 62 1.52 0.64 11.59
N VAL A 63 2.67 1.06 11.08
CA VAL A 63 2.81 2.26 10.22
C VAL A 63 3.29 1.94 8.81
N SER A 64 3.81 0.73 8.57
CA SER A 64 4.30 0.32 7.25
C SER A 64 3.88 -1.11 6.93
N LEU A 65 3.28 -1.29 5.76
CA LEU A 65 2.85 -2.59 5.27
C LEU A 65 3.31 -2.80 3.83
N THR A 66 3.97 -3.92 3.57
CA THR A 66 4.32 -4.36 2.22
C THR A 66 3.55 -5.63 1.89
N LEU A 67 2.80 -5.60 0.80
CA LEU A 67 2.11 -6.73 0.22
C LEU A 67 2.70 -7.03 -1.15
N PHE A 68 3.31 -8.19 -1.31
CA PHE A 68 3.93 -8.60 -2.56
C PHE A 68 3.31 -9.92 -3.07
N GLY A 69 2.91 -9.92 -4.35
CA GLY A 69 2.48 -11.12 -5.05
C GLY A 69 1.07 -11.06 -5.61
N SER A 70 0.82 -11.85 -6.64
CA SER A 70 -0.43 -11.85 -7.42
C SER A 70 -1.67 -12.26 -6.64
N ALA A 71 -1.51 -12.83 -5.45
CA ALA A 71 -2.63 -13.16 -4.58
C ALA A 71 -3.26 -11.93 -3.91
N VAL A 72 -2.62 -10.75 -3.93
CA VAL A 72 -3.16 -9.51 -3.38
C VAL A 72 -4.15 -8.91 -4.38
N SER A 73 -5.45 -9.13 -4.13
CA SER A 73 -6.58 -8.65 -4.93
C SER A 73 -7.31 -7.51 -4.22
N ASP A 74 -8.32 -6.92 -4.87
CA ASP A 74 -9.17 -5.87 -4.31
C ASP A 74 -9.83 -6.30 -3.00
N ASP A 75 -10.24 -7.58 -2.89
CA ASP A 75 -10.81 -8.13 -1.67
C ASP A 75 -9.87 -8.05 -0.46
N ARG A 76 -8.56 -8.21 -0.69
CA ARG A 76 -7.57 -8.04 0.38
C ARG A 76 -7.36 -6.58 0.72
N ILE A 77 -7.27 -5.72 -0.28
CA ILE A 77 -7.04 -4.28 -0.11
C ILE A 77 -8.15 -3.62 0.71
N ARG A 78 -9.40 -4.06 0.58
CA ARG A 78 -10.53 -3.46 1.30
C ARG A 78 -10.36 -3.43 2.83
N TYR A 79 -9.57 -4.34 3.41
CA TYR A 79 -9.35 -4.38 4.85
C TYR A 79 -8.26 -3.42 5.33
N LEU A 80 -7.51 -2.82 4.39
CA LEU A 80 -6.49 -1.83 4.74
C LEU A 80 -7.10 -0.56 5.33
N ASN A 81 -8.37 -0.25 5.02
CA ASN A 81 -9.10 0.88 5.64
C ASN A 81 -9.26 0.74 7.17
N LYS A 82 -8.98 -0.44 7.73
CA LYS A 82 -8.96 -0.69 9.19
C LYS A 82 -7.61 -0.39 9.84
N LEU A 83 -6.65 0.13 9.07
CA LEU A 83 -5.30 0.48 9.52
C LEU A 83 -5.08 2.00 9.44
N PRO A 84 -5.77 2.81 10.27
CA PRO A 84 -5.80 4.28 10.11
C PRO A 84 -4.43 4.93 10.35
N ASN A 85 -3.53 4.26 11.07
CA ASN A 85 -2.19 4.77 11.37
C ASN A 85 -1.15 4.45 10.29
N LEU A 86 -1.58 3.81 9.18
CA LEU A 86 -0.67 3.39 8.12
C LEU A 86 -0.11 4.62 7.38
N GLN A 87 1.22 4.72 7.35
CA GLN A 87 1.94 5.82 6.70
C GLN A 87 2.65 5.37 5.41
N TYR A 88 2.98 4.10 5.31
CA TYR A 88 3.68 3.55 4.14
C TYR A 88 3.02 2.25 3.70
N LEU A 89 2.55 2.23 2.46
CA LEU A 89 1.94 1.05 1.84
C LEU A 89 2.65 0.73 0.54
N GLN A 90 3.06 -0.52 0.39
CA GLN A 90 3.60 -1.04 -0.86
C GLN A 90 2.73 -2.19 -1.38
N LEU A 91 2.25 -2.06 -2.61
CA LEU A 91 1.49 -3.03 -3.37
C LEU A 91 2.31 -3.41 -4.60
N VAL A 92 3.06 -4.51 -4.52
CA VAL A 92 4.03 -4.88 -5.55
C VAL A 92 3.63 -6.16 -6.25
N ARG A 93 3.54 -6.14 -7.59
CA ARG A 93 3.14 -7.30 -8.43
C ARG A 93 1.82 -7.90 -7.97
N THR A 94 0.85 -7.05 -7.66
CA THR A 94 -0.44 -7.46 -7.12
C THR A 94 -1.48 -7.67 -8.24
N ALA A 95 -2.57 -8.36 -7.91
CA ALA A 95 -3.77 -8.45 -8.74
C ALA A 95 -4.80 -7.36 -8.39
N ALA A 96 -4.37 -6.31 -7.70
CA ALA A 96 -5.19 -5.15 -7.42
C ALA A 96 -5.54 -4.41 -8.72
N THR A 97 -6.76 -3.89 -8.77
CA THR A 97 -7.25 -3.09 -9.90
C THR A 97 -7.56 -1.66 -9.46
N SER A 98 -7.89 -0.81 -10.44
CA SER A 98 -8.39 0.55 -10.17
C SER A 98 -9.53 0.55 -9.14
N ALA A 99 -10.45 -0.42 -9.23
CA ALA A 99 -11.59 -0.52 -8.31
C ALA A 99 -11.17 -0.79 -6.85
N GLY A 100 -10.04 -1.46 -6.64
CA GLY A 100 -9.49 -1.72 -5.31
C GLY A 100 -8.97 -0.45 -4.62
N LEU A 101 -8.47 0.52 -5.39
CA LEU A 101 -7.88 1.74 -4.83
C LEU A 101 -8.87 2.61 -4.05
N LYS A 102 -10.19 2.48 -4.29
CA LYS A 102 -11.22 3.16 -3.50
C LYS A 102 -11.11 2.85 -1.99
N HIS A 103 -10.60 1.68 -1.64
CA HIS A 103 -10.45 1.27 -0.24
C HIS A 103 -9.24 1.92 0.46
N LEU A 104 -8.40 2.63 -0.29
CA LEU A 104 -7.28 3.40 0.24
C LEU A 104 -7.67 4.86 0.54
N ALA A 105 -8.83 5.33 0.07
CA ALA A 105 -9.23 6.73 0.14
C ALA A 105 -9.28 7.30 1.57
N ASP A 106 -9.55 6.45 2.57
CA ASP A 106 -9.64 6.84 3.99
C ASP A 106 -8.29 6.76 4.73
N LEU A 107 -7.23 6.27 4.08
CA LEU A 107 -5.89 6.18 4.68
C LEU A 107 -5.16 7.52 4.63
N THR A 108 -5.74 8.54 5.21
CA THR A 108 -5.27 9.94 5.12
C THR A 108 -3.91 10.18 5.77
N GLU A 109 -3.44 9.27 6.62
CA GLU A 109 -2.10 9.33 7.20
C GLU A 109 -0.99 8.83 6.27
N LEU A 110 -1.33 8.30 5.07
CA LEU A 110 -0.34 7.82 4.12
C LEU A 110 0.60 8.95 3.65
N ARG A 111 1.90 8.67 3.78
CA ARG A 111 3.02 9.51 3.32
C ARG A 111 3.75 8.90 2.13
N GLY A 112 3.71 7.59 2.01
CA GLY A 112 4.28 6.85 0.88
C GLY A 112 3.33 5.77 0.41
N LEU A 113 3.05 5.76 -0.90
CA LEU A 113 2.28 4.73 -1.58
C LEU A 113 3.07 4.26 -2.80
N ASP A 114 3.48 3.01 -2.77
CA ASP A 114 4.14 2.37 -3.88
C ASP A 114 3.20 1.32 -4.51
N ILE A 115 2.75 1.59 -5.73
CA ILE A 115 1.99 0.65 -6.57
C ILE A 115 2.89 0.35 -7.77
N PHE A 116 3.40 -0.86 -7.82
CA PHE A 116 4.46 -1.18 -8.76
C PHE A 116 4.21 -2.51 -9.47
N VAL A 117 4.29 -2.50 -10.82
CA VAL A 117 3.94 -3.66 -11.66
C VAL A 117 2.49 -4.12 -11.40
N ALA A 118 1.55 -3.24 -11.65
CA ALA A 118 0.11 -3.46 -11.49
C ALA A 118 -0.64 -2.91 -12.72
N ALA A 119 -0.57 -3.63 -13.85
CA ALA A 119 -1.11 -3.19 -15.13
C ALA A 119 -2.64 -2.96 -15.14
N SER A 120 -3.37 -3.50 -14.16
CA SER A 120 -4.81 -3.29 -14.01
C SER A 120 -5.18 -1.99 -13.27
N ILE A 121 -4.20 -1.13 -12.98
CA ILE A 121 -4.43 0.17 -12.34
C ILE A 121 -4.23 1.26 -13.39
N GLY A 122 -5.31 1.95 -13.73
CA GLY A 122 -5.38 3.04 -14.67
C GLY A 122 -5.78 4.36 -14.02
N GLY A 123 -6.03 5.38 -14.85
CA GLY A 123 -6.39 6.73 -14.42
C GLY A 123 -7.64 6.80 -13.53
N ASP A 124 -8.62 5.96 -13.81
CA ASP A 124 -9.85 5.81 -13.03
C ASP A 124 -9.61 5.37 -11.57
N GLY A 125 -8.51 4.65 -11.30
CA GLY A 125 -8.11 4.31 -9.95
C GLY A 125 -7.50 5.49 -9.19
N ILE A 126 -6.76 6.34 -9.88
CA ILE A 126 -6.01 7.44 -9.26
C ILE A 126 -6.92 8.49 -8.63
N GLN A 127 -8.16 8.67 -9.11
CA GLN A 127 -9.14 9.57 -8.49
C GLN A 127 -9.37 9.28 -7.00
N HIS A 128 -9.26 8.02 -6.59
CA HIS A 128 -9.46 7.61 -5.20
C HIS A 128 -8.31 8.00 -4.27
N LEU A 129 -7.18 8.43 -4.83
CA LEU A 129 -6.02 8.90 -4.06
C LEU A 129 -6.06 10.41 -3.81
N ALA A 130 -7.00 11.14 -4.41
CA ALA A 130 -7.06 12.61 -4.38
C ALA A 130 -7.11 13.21 -2.95
N ASN A 131 -7.67 12.49 -1.99
CA ASN A 131 -7.79 12.94 -0.60
C ASN A 131 -6.58 12.59 0.29
N LEU A 132 -5.58 11.89 -0.25
CA LEU A 132 -4.39 11.50 0.50
C LEU A 132 -3.36 12.65 0.56
N GLU A 133 -3.79 13.79 1.11
CA GLU A 133 -3.03 15.05 1.12
C GLU A 133 -1.66 14.97 1.84
N ASN A 134 -1.46 13.94 2.66
CA ASN A 134 -0.19 13.70 3.34
C ASN A 134 0.85 12.97 2.47
N LEU A 135 0.47 12.51 1.27
CA LEU A 135 1.41 11.82 0.38
C LEU A 135 2.60 12.71 0.02
N ALA A 136 3.79 12.19 0.32
CA ALA A 136 5.07 12.77 -0.07
C ALA A 136 5.78 11.94 -1.16
N ARG A 137 5.44 10.66 -1.28
CA ARG A 137 5.97 9.75 -2.30
C ARG A 137 4.82 8.95 -2.92
N LEU A 138 4.77 8.93 -4.25
CA LEU A 138 3.83 8.11 -5.04
C LEU A 138 4.60 7.40 -6.16
N GLN A 139 4.59 6.07 -6.14
CA GLN A 139 5.20 5.22 -7.15
C GLN A 139 4.09 4.54 -7.97
N LEU A 140 4.02 4.79 -9.26
CA LEU A 140 3.04 4.23 -10.20
C LEU A 140 3.71 3.56 -11.40
N SER A 141 5.00 3.24 -11.33
CA SER A 141 5.73 2.66 -12.47
C SER A 141 5.17 1.30 -12.87
N ASN A 142 5.13 1.06 -14.18
CA ASN A 142 4.58 -0.14 -14.79
C ASN A 142 3.10 -0.38 -14.38
N THR A 143 2.30 0.69 -14.43
CA THR A 143 0.84 0.68 -14.35
C THR A 143 0.25 1.25 -15.65
N SER A 144 -1.06 1.14 -15.87
CA SER A 144 -1.76 1.73 -17.02
C SER A 144 -2.32 3.14 -16.73
N VAL A 145 -1.63 3.88 -15.88
CA VAL A 145 -1.99 5.28 -15.61
C VAL A 145 -1.66 6.13 -16.81
N SER A 146 -2.59 7.00 -17.23
CA SER A 146 -2.52 7.91 -18.36
C SER A 146 -2.75 9.36 -17.89
N ASP A 147 -2.75 10.31 -18.82
CA ASP A 147 -2.83 11.74 -18.56
C ASP A 147 -4.05 12.13 -17.71
N ASP A 148 -5.20 11.52 -17.99
CA ASP A 148 -6.45 11.74 -17.27
C ASP A 148 -6.38 11.35 -15.78
N GLY A 149 -5.54 10.38 -15.43
CA GLY A 149 -5.29 10.03 -14.03
C GLY A 149 -4.53 11.12 -13.27
N LEU A 150 -3.60 11.81 -13.93
CA LEU A 150 -2.76 12.82 -13.26
C LEU A 150 -3.53 14.07 -12.84
N VAL A 151 -4.68 14.36 -13.45
CA VAL A 151 -5.54 15.48 -13.04
C VAL A 151 -5.95 15.39 -11.57
N HIS A 152 -6.11 14.16 -11.06
CA HIS A 152 -6.53 13.89 -9.68
C HIS A 152 -5.41 14.08 -8.65
N LEU A 153 -4.15 14.19 -9.08
CA LEU A 153 -3.01 14.41 -8.20
C LEU A 153 -2.76 15.89 -7.86
N ARG A 154 -3.46 16.82 -8.53
CA ARG A 154 -3.25 18.28 -8.36
C ARG A 154 -3.36 18.76 -6.91
N GLY A 155 -4.21 18.11 -6.10
CA GLY A 155 -4.40 18.42 -4.68
C GLY A 155 -3.29 17.92 -3.75
N LEU A 156 -2.41 17.05 -4.24
CA LEU A 156 -1.37 16.42 -3.40
C LEU A 156 -0.14 17.32 -3.24
N THR A 157 -0.33 18.50 -2.69
CA THR A 157 0.68 19.57 -2.60
C THR A 157 1.88 19.24 -1.71
N ARG A 158 1.85 18.12 -0.99
CA ARG A 158 2.99 17.61 -0.21
C ARG A 158 3.86 16.64 -1.00
N LEU A 159 3.46 16.26 -2.23
CA LEU A 159 4.17 15.29 -3.04
C LEU A 159 5.57 15.81 -3.41
N ARG A 160 6.59 15.00 -3.14
CA ARG A 160 8.01 15.28 -3.40
C ARG A 160 8.62 14.34 -4.44
N ALA A 161 8.09 13.14 -4.53
CA ALA A 161 8.56 12.13 -5.47
C ALA A 161 7.36 11.46 -6.16
N LEU A 162 7.36 11.51 -7.50
CA LEU A 162 6.36 10.89 -8.36
C LEU A 162 7.09 10.07 -9.42
N PHE A 163 6.81 8.76 -9.49
CA PHE A 163 7.46 7.86 -10.42
C PHE A 163 6.44 7.29 -11.40
N LEU A 164 6.64 7.54 -12.68
CA LEU A 164 5.72 7.23 -13.79
C LEU A 164 6.39 6.37 -14.89
N SER A 165 7.54 5.76 -14.63
CA SER A 165 8.23 4.96 -15.64
C SER A 165 7.38 3.77 -16.10
N GLY A 166 7.24 3.60 -17.43
CA GLY A 166 6.43 2.51 -17.98
C GLY A 166 4.92 2.66 -17.75
N THR A 167 4.45 3.90 -17.72
CA THR A 167 3.02 4.27 -17.73
C THR A 167 2.65 4.84 -19.11
N ASP A 168 1.36 5.11 -19.31
CA ASP A 168 0.83 5.72 -20.56
C ASP A 168 0.74 7.26 -20.47
N VAL A 169 1.53 7.87 -19.59
CA VAL A 169 1.60 9.33 -19.40
C VAL A 169 2.42 9.97 -20.52
N SER A 170 1.87 11.03 -21.11
CA SER A 170 2.52 11.88 -22.11
C SER A 170 2.91 13.25 -21.54
N ASP A 171 3.47 14.11 -22.39
CA ASP A 171 3.80 15.51 -22.04
C ASP A 171 2.56 16.29 -21.58
N SER A 172 1.38 16.00 -22.16
CA SER A 172 0.11 16.63 -21.75
C SER A 172 -0.27 16.31 -20.31
N GLY A 173 0.00 15.08 -19.86
CA GLY A 173 -0.24 14.68 -18.48
C GLY A 173 0.64 15.42 -17.48
N LEU A 174 1.88 15.75 -17.88
CA LEU A 174 2.81 16.46 -17.00
C LEU A 174 2.33 17.88 -16.64
N GLU A 175 1.50 18.51 -17.48
CA GLU A 175 0.88 19.81 -17.16
C GLU A 175 0.04 19.75 -15.90
N HIS A 176 -0.58 18.58 -15.60
CA HIS A 176 -1.42 18.40 -14.41
C HIS A 176 -0.63 18.36 -13.12
N VAL A 177 0.63 17.97 -13.17
CA VAL A 177 1.51 17.87 -12.00
C VAL A 177 2.52 19.01 -11.91
N ALA A 178 2.59 19.88 -12.93
CA ALA A 178 3.49 21.04 -12.95
C ALA A 178 3.26 22.01 -11.77
N ALA A 179 2.02 22.06 -11.22
CA ALA A 179 1.68 22.88 -10.07
C ALA A 179 2.17 22.32 -8.73
N LEU A 180 2.65 21.07 -8.69
CA LEU A 180 3.17 20.44 -7.48
C LEU A 180 4.59 20.93 -7.16
N SER A 181 4.66 22.15 -6.62
CA SER A 181 5.90 22.90 -6.42
C SER A 181 6.94 22.24 -5.50
N LYS A 182 6.55 21.17 -4.79
CA LYS A 182 7.46 20.41 -3.92
C LYS A 182 8.06 19.18 -4.60
N LEU A 183 7.67 18.87 -5.85
CA LEU A 183 8.26 17.76 -6.59
C LEU A 183 9.76 18.01 -6.82
N THR A 184 10.56 17.00 -6.49
CA THR A 184 12.01 17.00 -6.68
C THR A 184 12.48 15.76 -7.46
N HIS A 185 11.61 14.77 -7.65
CA HIS A 185 11.89 13.52 -8.38
C HIS A 185 10.66 13.03 -9.11
#